data_cd0957912cea53181d1fa05f0517047f
#
_entry.id   cd0957912cea53181d1fa05f0517047f
#
_cell.length_a   1.000
_cell.length_b   1.000
_cell.length_c   1.000
_cell.angle_alpha   90.00
_cell.angle_beta   90.00
_cell.angle_gamma   90.00
#
_symmetry.space_group_name_H-M   'P 1'
#
loop_
_entity.id
_entity.type
_entity.pdbx_description
1 polymer ?
#
loop_
_entity_poly.entity_id
_entity_poly.type
_entity_poly.pdbx_seq_one_letter_code
_entity_poly.pdbx_strand_id
1 'polypeptide(L)'
;MTVVWVVIAVVAALAVGLAAGFWLPPHGRRPQRDRPTAVKRILLPFTGQDISRRAFEAAVRLAKAENATLMPAFLARVPRNLPLDSPLPAQGAAGMPLLEAIEQRAHNQGIEVDSRIARGRTYRDALRRLLEQEQFDRVIVSASPNRNNGLSSDDLEWLLERVPAEVMILRPAPDDTRRISAEALAGHF
;
A
#
# COMPACT_ATOMS: atom_id res chain seq x y z
N MET A 1 -6.75 43.82 50.37
CA MET A 1 -6.96 42.36 50.36
C MET A 1 -7.44 41.83 48.99
N THR A 2 -8.12 42.60 48.19
CA THR A 2 -8.66 42.18 46.85
C THR A 2 -7.58 41.89 45.81
N VAL A 3 -6.48 42.65 45.78
CA VAL A 3 -5.40 42.48 44.78
C VAL A 3 -4.66 41.14 44.92
N VAL A 4 -4.49 40.66 46.15
CA VAL A 4 -3.79 39.38 46.44
C VAL A 4 -4.59 38.19 45.88
N TRP A 5 -5.91 38.22 46.01
CA TRP A 5 -6.79 37.17 45.49
C TRP A 5 -6.82 37.12 43.96
N VAL A 6 -6.73 38.26 43.27
CA VAL A 6 -6.68 38.34 41.83
C VAL A 6 -5.38 37.75 41.29
N VAL A 7 -4.24 38.04 41.93
CA VAL A 7 -2.94 37.49 41.53
C VAL A 7 -2.90 35.97 41.70
N ILE A 8 -3.44 35.45 42.80
CA ILE A 8 -3.52 34.00 43.05
C ILE A 8 -4.39 33.30 41.98
N ALA A 9 -5.52 33.89 41.61
CA ALA A 9 -6.41 33.34 40.60
C ALA A 9 -5.75 33.31 39.22
N VAL A 10 -4.99 34.32 38.83
CA VAL A 10 -4.27 34.38 37.54
C VAL A 10 -3.14 33.34 37.48
N VAL A 11 -2.38 33.18 38.57
CA VAL A 11 -1.30 32.17 38.65
C VAL A 11 -1.87 30.76 38.61
N ALA A 12 -3.00 30.50 39.28
CA ALA A 12 -3.67 29.21 39.22
C ALA A 12 -4.20 28.87 37.82
N ALA A 13 -4.78 29.85 37.12
CA ALA A 13 -5.27 29.66 35.75
C ALA A 13 -4.12 29.39 34.76
N LEU A 14 -2.96 30.04 34.91
CA LEU A 14 -1.77 29.77 34.10
C LEU A 14 -1.18 28.39 34.38
N ALA A 15 -1.15 27.95 35.63
CA ALA A 15 -0.66 26.61 35.99
C ALA A 15 -1.55 25.48 35.43
N VAL A 16 -2.88 25.67 35.46
CA VAL A 16 -3.82 24.72 34.86
C VAL A 16 -3.70 24.67 33.33
N GLY A 17 -3.50 25.83 32.67
CA GLY A 17 -3.29 25.90 31.22
C GLY A 17 -2.00 25.21 30.79
N LEU A 18 -0.90 25.34 31.52
CA LEU A 18 0.37 24.66 31.26
C LEU A 18 0.26 23.14 31.51
N ALA A 19 -0.43 22.70 32.54
CA ALA A 19 -0.63 21.26 32.82
C ALA A 19 -1.52 20.59 31.77
N ALA A 20 -2.56 21.27 31.28
CA ALA A 20 -3.43 20.73 30.22
C ALA A 20 -2.69 20.60 28.86
N GLY A 21 -1.76 21.49 28.56
CA GLY A 21 -0.92 21.40 27.35
C GLY A 21 0.06 20.22 27.38
N PHE A 22 0.43 19.72 28.54
CA PHE A 22 1.36 18.57 28.66
C PHE A 22 0.67 17.20 28.58
N TRP A 23 -0.66 17.17 28.74
CA TRP A 23 -1.44 15.92 28.73
C TRP A 23 -2.16 15.60 27.40
N LEU A 24 -2.12 16.49 26.39
CA LEU A 24 -2.56 16.08 25.07
C LEU A 24 -1.46 15.22 24.45
N PRO A 25 -1.73 13.92 24.20
CA PRO A 25 -0.78 13.12 23.44
C PRO A 25 -0.61 13.81 22.08
N PRO A 26 0.63 14.05 21.63
CA PRO A 26 0.85 14.56 20.30
C PRO A 26 0.16 13.61 19.33
N HIS A 27 -0.77 14.13 18.52
CA HIS A 27 -1.40 13.37 17.44
C HIS A 27 -0.26 12.79 16.63
N GLY A 28 -0.06 11.49 16.80
CA GLY A 28 1.16 10.81 16.45
C GLY A 28 1.49 10.92 14.97
N ARG A 29 2.30 11.90 14.63
CA ARG A 29 3.33 11.64 13.66
C ARG A 29 4.20 10.57 14.28
N ARG A 30 3.98 9.31 13.89
CA ARG A 30 4.95 8.25 14.14
C ARG A 30 6.29 8.80 13.67
N PRO A 31 7.32 8.84 14.52
CA PRO A 31 8.63 9.32 14.10
C PRO A 31 8.99 8.49 12.87
N GLN A 32 9.16 9.17 11.73
CA GLN A 32 9.81 8.61 10.58
C GLN A 32 11.21 8.30 11.10
N ARG A 33 11.41 7.05 11.54
CA ARG A 33 12.72 6.59 11.93
C ARG A 33 13.59 6.80 10.71
N ASP A 34 14.57 7.68 10.83
CA ASP A 34 15.71 7.73 9.93
C ASP A 34 16.30 6.32 9.91
N ARG A 35 15.87 5.53 8.93
CA ARG A 35 16.40 4.20 8.69
C ARG A 35 17.77 4.40 8.08
N PRO A 36 18.85 3.93 8.72
CA PRO A 36 20.13 3.85 8.06
C PRO A 36 19.94 2.90 6.86
N THR A 37 19.99 3.41 5.64
CA THR A 37 20.04 2.67 4.37
C THR A 37 19.17 1.40 4.28
N ALA A 38 18.00 1.41 4.90
CA ALA A 38 17.05 0.32 4.74
C ALA A 38 16.64 0.27 3.26
N VAL A 39 16.79 -0.89 2.65
CA VAL A 39 16.34 -1.14 1.28
C VAL A 39 14.91 -0.65 1.15
N LYS A 40 14.68 0.29 0.24
CA LYS A 40 13.33 0.80 0.00
C LYS A 40 12.46 -0.32 -0.54
N ARG A 41 11.21 -0.38 -0.10
CA ARG A 41 10.25 -1.41 -0.50
C ARG A 41 9.06 -0.77 -1.22
N ILE A 42 8.81 -1.23 -2.44
CA ILE A 42 7.74 -0.74 -3.32
C ILE A 42 6.69 -1.82 -3.47
N LEU A 43 5.50 -1.60 -2.91
CA LEU A 43 4.36 -2.49 -3.04
C LEU A 43 3.62 -2.23 -4.35
N LEU A 44 3.37 -3.31 -5.11
CA LEU A 44 2.57 -3.31 -6.35
C LEU A 44 1.42 -4.30 -6.19
N PRO A 45 0.28 -3.89 -5.60
CA PRO A 45 -0.86 -4.77 -5.43
C PRO A 45 -1.65 -4.93 -6.73
N PHE A 46 -2.11 -6.14 -7.00
CA PHE A 46 -2.96 -6.44 -8.15
C PHE A 46 -4.00 -7.52 -7.84
N THR A 47 -5.04 -7.59 -8.68
CA THR A 47 -6.14 -8.53 -8.55
C THR A 47 -6.40 -9.16 -9.92
N GLY A 48 -6.58 -10.49 -9.98
CA GLY A 48 -6.90 -11.19 -11.23
C GLY A 48 -5.69 -11.53 -12.12
N GLN A 49 -5.95 -11.70 -13.40
CA GLN A 49 -5.03 -12.27 -14.40
C GLN A 49 -4.19 -11.23 -15.13
N ASP A 50 -4.42 -9.97 -14.90
CA ASP A 50 -3.78 -8.87 -15.62
C ASP A 50 -3.44 -7.70 -14.70
N ILE A 51 -2.45 -6.93 -15.10
CA ILE A 51 -2.02 -5.71 -14.41
C ILE A 51 -1.96 -4.55 -15.39
N SER A 52 -2.15 -3.34 -14.91
CA SER A 52 -1.90 -2.15 -15.72
C SER A 52 -0.43 -2.09 -16.15
N ARG A 53 -0.20 -2.03 -17.45
CA ARG A 53 1.15 -1.89 -18.02
C ARG A 53 1.89 -0.69 -17.44
N ARG A 54 1.23 0.46 -17.34
CA ARG A 54 1.83 1.68 -16.79
C ARG A 54 2.20 1.55 -15.33
N ALA A 55 1.35 0.89 -14.53
CA ALA A 55 1.65 0.68 -13.11
C ALA A 55 2.87 -0.24 -12.94
N PHE A 56 2.93 -1.31 -13.71
CA PHE A 56 4.08 -2.22 -13.71
C PHE A 56 5.37 -1.52 -14.17
N GLU A 57 5.34 -0.84 -15.31
CA GLU A 57 6.51 -0.11 -15.83
C GLU A 57 6.98 1.01 -14.89
N ALA A 58 6.05 1.70 -14.21
CA ALA A 58 6.39 2.71 -13.22
C ALA A 58 7.05 2.07 -12.00
N ALA A 59 6.52 0.97 -11.49
CA ALA A 59 7.07 0.23 -10.36
C ALA A 59 8.49 -0.26 -10.65
N VAL A 60 8.70 -0.84 -11.82
CA VAL A 60 10.01 -1.33 -12.28
C VAL A 60 11.02 -0.19 -12.42
N ARG A 61 10.64 0.93 -13.07
CA ARG A 61 11.53 2.11 -13.20
C ARG A 61 11.92 2.70 -11.85
N LEU A 62 10.97 2.82 -10.93
CA LEU A 62 11.25 3.34 -9.59
C LEU A 62 12.11 2.39 -8.77
N ALA A 63 11.79 1.08 -8.78
CA ALA A 63 12.59 0.09 -8.08
C ALA A 63 14.05 0.12 -8.55
N LYS A 64 14.27 0.22 -9.86
CA LYS A 64 15.62 0.32 -10.44
C LYS A 64 16.31 1.63 -10.07
N ALA A 65 15.62 2.77 -10.17
CA ALA A 65 16.17 4.09 -9.89
C ALA A 65 16.56 4.28 -8.42
N GLU A 66 15.80 3.68 -7.51
CA GLU A 66 15.97 3.83 -6.07
C GLU A 66 16.70 2.64 -5.42
N ASN A 67 17.13 1.65 -6.20
CA ASN A 67 17.67 0.37 -5.73
C ASN A 67 16.75 -0.25 -4.66
N ALA A 68 15.46 -0.31 -4.97
CA ALA A 68 14.42 -0.76 -4.08
C ALA A 68 13.99 -2.19 -4.39
N THR A 69 13.57 -2.94 -3.36
CA THR A 69 12.91 -4.24 -3.54
C THR A 69 11.49 -4.03 -4.04
N LEU A 70 11.15 -4.64 -5.17
CA LEU A 70 9.78 -4.66 -5.69
C LEU A 70 9.00 -5.77 -5.01
N MET A 71 7.84 -5.43 -4.45
CA MET A 71 6.94 -6.39 -3.83
C MET A 71 5.63 -6.46 -4.60
N PRO A 72 5.53 -7.30 -5.64
CA PRO A 72 4.25 -7.60 -6.26
C PRO A 72 3.39 -8.39 -5.28
N ALA A 73 2.14 -7.98 -5.10
CA ALA A 73 1.22 -8.62 -4.18
C ALA A 73 -0.10 -9.00 -4.86
N PHE A 74 -0.34 -10.30 -4.99
CA PHE A 74 -1.61 -10.81 -5.46
C PHE A 74 -2.65 -10.74 -4.34
N LEU A 75 -3.71 -9.96 -4.53
CA LEU A 75 -4.81 -9.83 -3.58
C LEU A 75 -5.89 -10.86 -3.87
N ALA A 76 -6.04 -11.86 -3.00
CA ALA A 76 -7.03 -12.91 -3.12
C ALA A 76 -8.23 -12.65 -2.20
N ARG A 77 -9.44 -12.78 -2.76
CA ARG A 77 -10.69 -12.61 -2.00
C ARG A 77 -11.26 -13.94 -1.56
N VAL A 78 -11.28 -14.17 -0.25
CA VAL A 78 -11.82 -15.39 0.36
C VAL A 78 -13.32 -15.24 0.60
N PRO A 79 -14.17 -16.12 0.05
CA PRO A 79 -15.62 -16.16 0.34
C PRO A 79 -15.90 -16.24 1.85
N ARG A 80 -17.03 -15.64 2.30
CA ARG A 80 -17.35 -15.57 3.72
C ARG A 80 -17.63 -16.92 4.37
N ASN A 81 -18.04 -17.88 3.59
CA ASN A 81 -18.35 -19.26 4.01
C ASN A 81 -17.11 -20.16 4.16
N LEU A 82 -15.92 -19.66 3.81
CA LEU A 82 -14.65 -20.40 3.92
C LEU A 82 -13.75 -19.76 4.97
N PRO A 83 -12.90 -20.50 5.69
CA PRO A 83 -11.79 -19.97 6.47
C PRO A 83 -10.85 -19.11 5.61
N LEU A 84 -10.12 -18.17 6.23
CA LEU A 84 -9.25 -17.25 5.47
C LEU A 84 -8.03 -17.94 4.86
N ASP A 85 -7.61 -19.03 5.43
CA ASP A 85 -6.48 -19.87 4.99
C ASP A 85 -6.89 -20.93 3.95
N SER A 86 -8.19 -21.03 3.64
CA SER A 86 -8.69 -22.00 2.66
C SER A 86 -7.99 -21.88 1.31
N PRO A 87 -7.71 -23.01 0.64
CA PRO A 87 -7.18 -23.00 -0.70
C PRO A 87 -8.18 -22.37 -1.68
N LEU A 88 -7.66 -21.52 -2.56
CA LEU A 88 -8.45 -20.80 -3.59
C LEU A 88 -7.91 -21.18 -4.99
N PRO A 89 -8.13 -22.42 -5.46
CA PRO A 89 -7.49 -22.92 -6.67
C PRO A 89 -7.81 -22.09 -7.91
N ALA A 90 -9.05 -21.65 -8.09
CA ALA A 90 -9.45 -20.82 -9.23
C ALA A 90 -8.77 -19.44 -9.22
N GLN A 91 -8.64 -18.79 -8.05
CA GLN A 91 -7.96 -17.51 -7.94
C GLN A 91 -6.44 -17.68 -8.03
N GLY A 92 -5.89 -18.77 -7.48
CA GLY A 92 -4.49 -19.12 -7.63
C GLY A 92 -4.12 -19.35 -9.10
N ALA A 93 -4.88 -20.16 -9.82
CA ALA A 93 -4.68 -20.38 -11.25
C ALA A 93 -4.75 -19.09 -12.08
N ALA A 94 -5.52 -18.10 -11.61
CA ALA A 94 -5.63 -16.81 -12.27
C ALA A 94 -4.47 -15.85 -11.95
N GLY A 95 -4.01 -15.80 -10.72
CA GLY A 95 -3.05 -14.79 -10.25
C GLY A 95 -1.59 -15.25 -10.21
N MET A 96 -1.34 -16.54 -9.98
CA MET A 96 0.03 -17.06 -9.87
C MET A 96 0.87 -16.90 -11.13
N PRO A 97 0.37 -17.23 -12.34
CA PRO A 97 1.17 -17.05 -13.55
C PRO A 97 1.60 -15.60 -13.77
N LEU A 98 0.74 -14.64 -13.42
CA LEU A 98 1.08 -13.22 -13.52
C LEU A 98 2.13 -12.83 -12.49
N LEU A 99 2.03 -13.34 -11.25
CA LEU A 99 3.01 -13.10 -10.20
C LEU A 99 4.40 -13.59 -10.62
N GLU A 100 4.48 -14.83 -11.11
CA GLU A 100 5.71 -15.44 -11.64
C GLU A 100 6.29 -14.65 -12.84
N ALA A 101 5.43 -14.20 -13.75
CA ALA A 101 5.86 -13.39 -14.90
C ALA A 101 6.41 -12.01 -14.46
N ILE A 102 5.80 -11.39 -13.43
CA ILE A 102 6.30 -10.14 -12.85
C ILE A 102 7.67 -10.37 -12.20
N GLU A 103 7.84 -11.43 -11.41
CA GLU A 103 9.11 -11.81 -10.78
C GLU A 103 10.21 -11.99 -11.83
N GLN A 104 9.95 -12.82 -12.82
CA GLN A 104 10.90 -13.10 -13.90
C GLN A 104 11.31 -11.82 -14.64
N ARG A 105 10.33 -10.97 -14.97
CA ARG A 105 10.59 -9.71 -15.69
C ARG A 105 11.40 -8.71 -14.88
N ALA A 106 11.12 -8.59 -13.59
CA ALA A 106 11.86 -7.71 -12.69
C ALA A 106 13.26 -8.25 -12.43
N HIS A 107 13.40 -9.56 -12.22
CA HIS A 107 14.70 -10.22 -12.06
C HIS A 107 15.61 -10.02 -13.28
N ASN A 108 15.08 -10.16 -14.50
CA ASN A 108 15.82 -9.90 -15.74
C ASN A 108 16.30 -8.45 -15.88
N GLN A 109 15.74 -7.53 -15.11
CA GLN A 109 16.17 -6.14 -15.04
C GLN A 109 17.09 -5.83 -13.86
N GLY A 110 17.50 -6.86 -13.10
CA GLY A 110 18.37 -6.74 -11.94
C GLY A 110 17.68 -6.15 -10.71
N ILE A 111 16.35 -6.27 -10.61
CA ILE A 111 15.56 -5.78 -9.48
C ILE A 111 15.32 -6.93 -8.52
N GLU A 112 15.57 -6.68 -7.23
CA GLU A 112 15.20 -7.61 -6.16
C GLU A 112 13.67 -7.66 -6.02
N VAL A 113 13.12 -8.89 -5.91
CA VAL A 113 11.67 -9.11 -5.83
C VAL A 113 11.33 -9.94 -4.61
N ASP A 114 10.29 -9.52 -3.90
CA ASP A 114 9.76 -10.21 -2.73
C ASP A 114 8.22 -10.32 -2.85
N SER A 115 7.76 -11.35 -3.54
CA SER A 115 6.35 -11.53 -3.89
C SER A 115 5.48 -11.97 -2.72
N ARG A 116 4.24 -11.52 -2.70
CA ARG A 116 3.25 -11.87 -1.66
C ARG A 116 1.90 -12.27 -2.25
N ILE A 117 1.23 -13.14 -1.51
CA ILE A 117 -0.20 -13.44 -1.70
C ILE A 117 -0.93 -12.98 -0.45
N ALA A 118 -1.71 -11.92 -0.58
CA ALA A 118 -2.50 -11.39 0.52
C ALA A 118 -3.95 -11.86 0.42
N ARG A 119 -4.49 -12.41 1.50
CA ARG A 119 -5.85 -12.94 1.57
C ARG A 119 -6.74 -12.07 2.45
N GLY A 120 -7.97 -11.83 2.01
CA GLY A 120 -8.94 -11.05 2.77
C GLY A 120 -10.37 -11.28 2.31
N ARG A 121 -11.34 -10.75 3.04
CA ARG A 121 -12.77 -10.84 2.66
C ARG A 121 -13.11 -9.90 1.50
N THR A 122 -12.34 -8.83 1.36
CA THR A 122 -12.34 -7.89 0.25
C THR A 122 -10.91 -7.62 -0.15
N TYR A 123 -10.66 -6.99 -1.30
CA TYR A 123 -9.33 -6.57 -1.71
C TYR A 123 -8.72 -5.55 -0.72
N ARG A 124 -9.56 -4.64 -0.20
CA ARG A 124 -9.17 -3.72 0.89
C ARG A 124 -8.73 -4.48 2.15
N ASP A 125 -9.48 -5.50 2.57
CA ASP A 125 -9.11 -6.29 3.75
C ASP A 125 -7.80 -7.05 3.54
N ALA A 126 -7.58 -7.64 2.35
CA ALA A 126 -6.33 -8.30 2.01
C ALA A 126 -5.15 -7.31 2.04
N LEU A 127 -5.32 -6.14 1.42
CA LEU A 127 -4.30 -5.10 1.39
C LEU A 127 -4.02 -4.53 2.78
N ARG A 128 -5.05 -4.28 3.59
CA ARG A 128 -4.92 -3.81 4.97
C ARG A 128 -4.09 -4.78 5.81
N ARG A 129 -4.38 -6.07 5.73
CA ARG A 129 -3.62 -7.11 6.45
C ARG A 129 -2.16 -7.14 6.04
N LEU A 130 -1.89 -7.00 4.74
CA LEU A 130 -0.52 -6.94 4.23
C LEU A 130 0.22 -5.72 4.77
N LEU A 131 -0.42 -4.55 4.78
CA LEU A 131 0.15 -3.30 5.30
C LEU A 131 0.33 -3.30 6.83
N GLU A 132 -0.42 -4.13 7.55
CA GLU A 132 -0.24 -4.35 9.00
C GLU A 132 0.96 -5.27 9.30
N GLN A 133 1.24 -6.23 8.43
CA GLN A 133 2.31 -7.21 8.58
C GLN A 133 3.67 -6.72 8.08
N GLU A 134 3.65 -5.93 7.03
CA GLU A 134 4.84 -5.50 6.29
C GLU A 134 4.91 -3.97 6.25
N GLN A 135 6.12 -3.46 6.13
CA GLN A 135 6.35 -2.02 5.98
C GLN A 135 6.78 -1.71 4.55
N PHE A 136 6.20 -0.67 3.98
CA PHE A 136 6.49 -0.20 2.63
C PHE A 136 6.82 1.29 2.67
N ASP A 137 7.70 1.72 1.78
CA ASP A 137 8.01 3.13 1.57
C ASP A 137 7.06 3.72 0.53
N ARG A 138 6.64 2.89 -0.44
CA ARG A 138 5.75 3.32 -1.51
C ARG A 138 4.76 2.23 -1.92
N VAL A 139 3.54 2.64 -2.26
CA VAL A 139 2.49 1.78 -2.82
C VAL A 139 2.10 2.33 -4.19
N ILE A 140 2.21 1.52 -5.23
CA ILE A 140 1.85 1.90 -6.60
C ILE A 140 0.59 1.15 -7.00
N VAL A 141 -0.48 1.89 -7.27
CA VAL A 141 -1.77 1.31 -7.67
C VAL A 141 -2.25 1.88 -9.00
N SER A 142 -2.98 1.07 -9.76
CA SER A 142 -3.70 1.52 -10.94
C SER A 142 -5.15 1.79 -10.59
N ALA A 143 -5.62 3.00 -10.88
CA ALA A 143 -7.04 3.32 -10.83
C ALA A 143 -7.75 2.65 -12.02
N SER A 144 -8.66 1.74 -11.76
CA SER A 144 -9.48 1.13 -12.79
C SER A 144 -10.91 1.70 -12.73
N PRO A 145 -11.50 2.15 -13.84
CA PRO A 145 -12.90 2.56 -13.87
C PRO A 145 -13.85 1.35 -13.72
N ASN A 146 -13.34 0.14 -13.89
CA ASN A 146 -14.14 -1.07 -13.83
C ASN A 146 -14.03 -1.72 -12.44
N ARG A 147 -15.12 -1.71 -11.68
CA ARG A 147 -15.19 -2.27 -10.30
C ARG A 147 -14.83 -3.75 -10.20
N ASN A 148 -14.88 -4.48 -11.31
CA ASN A 148 -14.62 -5.92 -11.30
C ASN A 148 -13.14 -6.28 -11.39
N ASN A 149 -12.27 -5.31 -11.68
CA ASN A 149 -10.88 -5.58 -12.04
C ASN A 149 -9.91 -4.61 -11.37
N GLY A 150 -9.90 -4.55 -10.04
CA GLY A 150 -8.95 -3.73 -9.30
C GLY A 150 -9.52 -3.11 -8.04
N LEU A 151 -8.81 -2.14 -7.51
CA LEU A 151 -9.22 -1.34 -6.37
C LEU A 151 -10.29 -0.32 -6.79
N SER A 152 -11.36 -0.23 -6.01
CA SER A 152 -12.43 0.76 -6.23
C SER A 152 -11.98 2.17 -5.84
N SER A 153 -12.77 3.18 -6.20
CA SER A 153 -12.52 4.57 -5.77
C SER A 153 -12.46 4.68 -4.24
N ASP A 154 -13.36 3.98 -3.54
CA ASP A 154 -13.41 3.95 -2.08
C ASP A 154 -12.18 3.27 -1.46
N ASP A 155 -11.56 2.31 -2.18
CA ASP A 155 -10.32 1.67 -1.76
C ASP A 155 -9.13 2.61 -1.95
N LEU A 156 -9.14 3.42 -3.01
CA LEU A 156 -8.12 4.43 -3.25
C LEU A 156 -8.19 5.58 -2.24
N GLU A 157 -9.40 6.04 -1.90
CA GLU A 157 -9.61 7.02 -0.84
C GLU A 157 -9.09 6.51 0.50
N TRP A 158 -9.43 5.28 0.85
CA TRP A 158 -8.92 4.62 2.06
C TRP A 158 -7.38 4.53 2.06
N LEU A 159 -6.76 4.21 0.91
CA LEU A 159 -5.30 4.18 0.80
C LEU A 159 -4.68 5.54 1.12
N LEU A 160 -5.22 6.61 0.56
CA LEU A 160 -4.72 7.97 0.77
C LEU A 160 -4.87 8.43 2.21
N GLU A 161 -5.92 8.00 2.91
CA GLU A 161 -6.20 8.42 4.29
C GLU A 161 -5.42 7.60 5.33
N ARG A 162 -5.18 6.31 5.06
CA ARG A 162 -4.78 5.37 6.11
C ARG A 162 -3.39 4.78 5.95
N VAL A 163 -2.82 4.80 4.76
CA VAL A 163 -1.54 4.14 4.52
C VAL A 163 -0.38 5.08 4.89
N PRO A 164 0.51 4.67 5.80
CA PRO A 164 1.66 5.49 6.21
C PRO A 164 2.85 5.34 5.24
N ALA A 165 2.57 5.29 3.93
CA ALA A 165 3.56 5.19 2.87
C ALA A 165 3.20 6.19 1.76
N GLU A 166 4.16 6.49 0.89
CA GLU A 166 3.88 7.28 -0.30
C GLU A 166 2.97 6.49 -1.26
N VAL A 167 1.84 7.05 -1.65
CA VAL A 167 0.87 6.39 -2.55
C VAL A 167 0.93 7.03 -3.92
N MET A 168 1.23 6.22 -4.93
CA MET A 168 1.21 6.62 -6.34
C MET A 168 0.02 5.97 -7.03
N ILE A 169 -0.92 6.80 -7.48
CA ILE A 169 -2.10 6.33 -8.21
C ILE A 169 -1.91 6.65 -9.69
N LEU A 170 -1.91 5.61 -10.51
CA LEU A 170 -1.81 5.74 -11.96
C LEU A 170 -3.18 5.52 -12.59
N ARG A 171 -3.72 6.58 -13.19
CA ARG A 171 -4.93 6.49 -13.99
C ARG A 171 -4.52 6.26 -15.45
N PRO A 172 -4.91 5.12 -16.07
CA PRO A 172 -4.69 4.92 -17.50
C PRO A 172 -5.44 6.00 -18.29
N ALA A 173 -4.86 6.47 -19.38
CA ALA A 173 -5.60 7.29 -20.32
C ALA A 173 -6.74 6.46 -20.95
N PRO A 174 -7.84 7.08 -21.40
CA PRO A 174 -8.98 6.36 -22.00
C PRO A 174 -8.57 5.41 -23.14
N ASP A 175 -7.56 5.80 -23.89
CA ASP A 175 -7.04 5.04 -25.05
C ASP A 175 -6.01 3.97 -24.64
N ASP A 176 -5.55 3.97 -23.39
CA ASP A 176 -4.53 3.05 -22.89
C ASP A 176 -5.16 1.99 -21.97
N THR A 177 -6.02 1.19 -22.56
CA THR A 177 -6.62 0.02 -21.91
C THR A 177 -5.67 -1.17 -21.84
N ARG A 178 -4.36 -0.98 -22.17
CA ARG A 178 -3.38 -2.06 -22.25
C ARG A 178 -3.11 -2.64 -20.84
N ARG A 179 -3.75 -3.75 -20.61
CA ARG A 179 -3.43 -4.64 -19.50
C ARG A 179 -2.44 -5.68 -19.99
N ILE A 180 -1.57 -6.12 -19.12
CA ILE A 180 -0.58 -7.12 -19.43
C ILE A 180 -0.97 -8.40 -18.70
N SER A 181 -1.20 -9.47 -19.46
CA SER A 181 -1.32 -10.83 -18.92
C SER A 181 0.06 -11.46 -18.70
N ALA A 182 0.09 -12.58 -18.00
CA ALA A 182 1.31 -13.36 -17.80
C ALA A 182 2.00 -13.72 -19.11
N GLU A 183 1.23 -14.12 -20.14
CA GLU A 183 1.74 -14.48 -21.47
C GLU A 183 2.42 -13.31 -22.16
N ALA A 184 1.83 -12.11 -22.07
CA ALA A 184 2.40 -10.91 -22.67
C ALA A 184 3.67 -10.43 -21.95
N LEU A 185 3.81 -10.68 -20.64
CA LEU A 185 5.05 -10.41 -19.91
C LEU A 185 6.16 -11.41 -20.24
N ALA A 186 5.81 -12.68 -20.44
CA ALA A 186 6.77 -13.74 -20.78
C ALA A 186 7.25 -13.67 -22.24
N GLY A 187 6.42 -13.19 -23.16
CA GLY A 187 6.70 -13.22 -24.61
C GLY A 187 7.57 -12.08 -25.17
N HIS A 188 8.08 -11.17 -24.35
CA HIS A 188 8.97 -10.08 -24.78
C HIS A 188 10.42 -10.35 -24.37
N PHE A 189 10.99 -11.43 -24.86
CA PHE A 189 12.42 -11.72 -24.83
C PHE A 189 13.10 -11.24 -26.12
#